data_241a16d3d2520d4f397bed06d3a63266
#
_entry.id   241a16d3d2520d4f397bed06d3a63266
#
_cell.length_a   1.000
_cell.length_b   1.000
_cell.length_c   1.000
_cell.angle_alpha   90.00
_cell.angle_beta   90.00
_cell.angle_gamma   90.00
#
_symmetry.space_group_name_H-M   'P 1'
#
loop_
_entity.id
_entity.type
_entity.pdbx_description
1 polymer ?
#
loop_
_entity_poly.entity_id
_entity_poly.type
_entity_poly.pdbx_seq_one_letter_code
_entity_poly.pdbx_strand_id
1 'polypeptide(L)'
;MGCQPANGTPINCFALINYIPGELGRFLNALRGELVTGCHAQSHVTLLPPRAIKASTPEAWVAIQAVSESLPPFTVTLDEVQVFPGTNVIYLAIGEGRTMLLESHADFCHGALNNREAFPYHPHVTLAQGLEPDYVESSADLARHRWRTYTGPRGFLMNDLVFVQNTSTDDWLDLEQLQLSTTAATAVLR
;
A
#
# COMPACT_ATOMS: atom_id res chain seq x y z
N MET A 1 18.42 -8.90 -7.07
CA MET A 1 19.14 -7.66 -6.70
C MET A 1 18.94 -7.50 -5.21
N GLY A 2 20.02 -7.56 -4.42
CA GLY A 2 19.91 -7.51 -2.97
C GLY A 2 19.36 -6.16 -2.50
N CYS A 3 18.37 -6.22 -1.64
CA CYS A 3 17.98 -5.07 -0.84
C CYS A 3 19.21 -4.54 -0.10
N GLN A 4 19.49 -3.26 -0.24
CA GLN A 4 20.45 -2.63 0.69
C GLN A 4 19.86 -2.77 2.10
N PRO A 5 20.69 -3.05 3.11
CA PRO A 5 20.20 -3.11 4.49
C PRO A 5 19.58 -1.76 4.83
N ALA A 6 18.35 -1.78 5.35
CA ALA A 6 17.68 -0.58 5.81
C ALA A 6 18.55 0.11 6.87
N ASN A 7 18.74 1.41 6.72
CA ASN A 7 19.42 2.22 7.71
C ASN A 7 18.40 2.64 8.78
N GLY A 8 18.75 2.45 10.05
CA GLY A 8 17.92 2.88 11.18
C GLY A 8 17.47 1.74 12.09
N THR A 9 17.01 2.11 13.27
CA THR A 9 16.49 1.16 14.27
C THR A 9 14.99 0.98 14.04
N PRO A 10 14.45 -0.27 14.05
CA PRO A 10 13.01 -0.51 13.96
C PRO A 10 12.25 0.24 15.04
N ILE A 11 11.12 0.86 14.67
CA ILE A 11 10.23 1.58 15.58
C ILE A 11 8.86 0.90 15.64
N ASN A 12 8.05 1.20 16.63
CA ASN A 12 6.68 0.67 16.74
C ASN A 12 5.75 1.39 15.75
N CYS A 13 6.00 1.15 14.46
CA CYS A 13 5.18 1.64 13.36
C CYS A 13 5.15 0.60 12.27
N PHE A 14 3.98 0.00 12.03
CA PHE A 14 3.78 -1.13 11.12
C PHE A 14 2.70 -0.81 10.09
N ALA A 15 2.78 -1.45 8.94
CA ALA A 15 1.75 -1.39 7.90
C ALA A 15 1.55 -2.78 7.27
N LEU A 16 0.40 -2.97 6.61
CA LEU A 16 0.11 -4.14 5.78
C LEU A 16 -0.13 -3.66 4.36
N ILE A 17 0.68 -4.14 3.44
CA ILE A 17 0.71 -3.65 2.06
C ILE A 17 0.69 -4.81 1.06
N ASN A 18 0.41 -4.47 -0.20
CA ASN A 18 0.70 -5.30 -1.36
C ASN A 18 1.57 -4.49 -2.33
N TYR A 19 2.73 -5.01 -2.72
CA TYR A 19 3.56 -4.39 -3.74
C TYR A 19 2.96 -4.60 -5.13
N ILE A 20 2.96 -3.54 -5.95
CA ILE A 20 2.42 -3.61 -7.32
C ILE A 20 3.42 -4.35 -8.21
N PRO A 21 3.02 -5.49 -8.80
CA PRO A 21 3.95 -6.33 -9.53
C PRO A 21 4.19 -5.87 -10.97
N GLY A 22 5.17 -6.47 -11.62
CA GLY A 22 5.33 -6.48 -13.06
C GLY A 22 5.69 -5.13 -13.70
N GLU A 23 5.18 -4.89 -14.88
CA GLU A 23 5.43 -3.68 -15.67
C GLU A 23 4.84 -2.44 -15.00
N LEU A 24 3.63 -2.55 -14.48
CA LEU A 24 2.95 -1.46 -13.79
C LEU A 24 3.76 -0.99 -12.57
N GLY A 25 4.22 -1.90 -11.72
CA GLY A 25 5.05 -1.56 -10.57
C GLY A 25 6.35 -0.87 -10.96
N ARG A 26 7.04 -1.36 -12.00
CA ARG A 26 8.26 -0.71 -12.52
C ARG A 26 8.00 0.71 -13.02
N PHE A 27 6.91 0.91 -13.78
CA PHE A 27 6.51 2.24 -14.26
C PHE A 27 6.24 3.20 -13.09
N LEU A 28 5.46 2.76 -12.10
CA LEU A 28 5.11 3.59 -10.95
C LEU A 28 6.33 3.91 -10.07
N ASN A 29 7.24 2.98 -9.89
CA ASN A 29 8.50 3.22 -9.17
C ASN A 29 9.36 4.26 -9.88
N ALA A 30 9.46 4.19 -11.22
CA ALA A 30 10.18 5.19 -12.01
C ALA A 30 9.52 6.57 -11.88
N LEU A 31 8.19 6.63 -12.00
CA LEU A 31 7.42 7.88 -11.85
C LEU A 31 7.61 8.50 -10.46
N ARG A 32 7.58 7.70 -9.39
CA ARG A 32 7.87 8.18 -8.03
C ARG A 32 9.26 8.82 -7.92
N GLY A 33 10.27 8.20 -8.53
CA GLY A 33 11.64 8.74 -8.58
C GLY A 33 11.76 10.04 -9.41
N GLU A 34 10.89 10.23 -10.43
CA GLU A 34 10.81 11.49 -11.19
C GLU A 34 10.16 12.61 -10.36
N LEU A 35 9.15 12.27 -9.55
CA LEU A 35 8.38 13.24 -8.75
C LEU A 35 9.09 13.65 -7.46
N VAL A 36 9.81 12.73 -6.84
CA VAL A 36 10.48 12.94 -5.54
C VAL A 36 11.91 12.45 -5.64
N THR A 37 12.86 13.39 -5.67
CA THR A 37 14.29 13.07 -5.72
C THR A 37 14.71 12.19 -4.54
N GLY A 38 15.38 11.09 -4.82
CA GLY A 38 15.83 10.13 -3.79
C GLY A 38 14.74 9.20 -3.25
N CYS A 39 13.54 9.20 -3.84
CA CYS A 39 12.50 8.23 -3.47
C CYS A 39 12.89 6.83 -3.92
N HIS A 40 13.07 5.92 -2.97
CA HIS A 40 13.37 4.50 -3.22
C HIS A 40 12.21 3.57 -2.83
N ALA A 41 11.11 4.12 -2.31
CA ALA A 41 9.95 3.34 -1.88
C ALA A 41 9.28 2.66 -3.08
N GLN A 42 9.05 1.35 -2.97
CA GLN A 42 8.32 0.60 -3.98
C GLN A 42 6.83 0.98 -3.97
N SER A 43 6.23 1.04 -5.15
CA SER A 43 4.80 1.31 -5.30
C SER A 43 3.97 0.16 -4.74
N HIS A 44 3.00 0.50 -3.91
CA HIS A 44 2.17 -0.45 -3.20
C HIS A 44 0.76 0.08 -2.96
N VAL A 45 -0.16 -0.82 -2.70
CA VAL A 45 -1.46 -0.53 -2.09
C VAL A 45 -1.37 -0.88 -0.62
N THR A 46 -1.87 -0.01 0.24
CA THR A 46 -1.88 -0.21 1.68
C THR A 46 -3.24 -0.71 2.15
N LEU A 47 -3.29 -1.83 2.87
CA LEU A 47 -4.50 -2.33 3.54
C LEU A 47 -4.62 -1.81 4.96
N LEU A 48 -3.51 -1.82 5.71
CA LEU A 48 -3.45 -1.19 7.03
C LEU A 48 -2.44 -0.04 6.98
N PRO A 49 -2.90 1.21 7.06
CA PRO A 49 -2.01 2.38 7.14
C PRO A 49 -1.05 2.30 8.34
N PRO A 50 0.09 3.01 8.26
CA PRO A 50 1.10 3.05 9.32
C PRO A 50 0.49 3.25 10.70
N ARG A 51 0.79 2.35 11.64
CA ARG A 51 0.22 2.33 12.99
C ARG A 51 1.14 1.68 14.01
N ALA A 52 1.03 2.14 15.26
CA ALA A 52 1.59 1.40 16.39
C ALA A 52 0.71 0.17 16.69
N ILE A 53 1.33 -0.94 17.05
CA ILE A 53 0.64 -2.13 17.57
C ILE A 53 0.92 -2.29 19.07
N LYS A 54 -0.06 -2.84 19.81
CA LYS A 54 0.06 -3.12 21.24
C LYS A 54 0.53 -4.54 21.54
N ALA A 55 0.37 -5.42 20.55
CA ALA A 55 0.82 -6.80 20.60
C ALA A 55 2.30 -6.91 20.18
N SER A 56 2.91 -8.06 20.43
CA SER A 56 4.20 -8.39 19.82
C SER A 56 4.05 -8.61 18.30
N THR A 57 5.14 -8.46 17.56
CA THR A 57 5.16 -8.70 16.10
C THR A 57 4.65 -10.09 15.71
N PRO A 58 5.04 -11.20 16.39
CA PRO A 58 4.48 -12.53 16.09
C PRO A 58 2.96 -12.63 16.35
N GLU A 59 2.43 -12.02 17.43
CA GLU A 59 0.99 -12.02 17.70
C GLU A 59 0.21 -11.23 16.63
N ALA A 60 0.76 -10.09 16.19
CA ALA A 60 0.18 -9.32 15.09
C ALA A 60 0.18 -10.12 13.79
N TRP A 61 1.26 -10.85 13.49
CA TRP A 61 1.35 -11.70 12.31
C TRP A 61 0.31 -12.84 12.32
N VAL A 62 0.14 -13.52 13.45
CA VAL A 62 -0.91 -14.56 13.61
C VAL A 62 -2.31 -13.96 13.36
N ALA A 63 -2.57 -12.74 13.85
CA ALA A 63 -3.84 -12.07 13.59
C ALA A 63 -4.03 -11.72 12.10
N ILE A 64 -2.98 -11.28 11.41
CA ILE A 64 -3.00 -11.03 9.96
C ILE A 64 -3.31 -12.33 9.20
N GLN A 65 -2.62 -13.43 9.52
CA GLN A 65 -2.85 -14.73 8.88
C GLN A 65 -4.30 -15.19 9.02
N ALA A 66 -4.86 -15.11 10.23
CA ALA A 66 -6.23 -15.54 10.51
C ALA A 66 -7.28 -14.76 9.70
N VAL A 67 -7.14 -13.44 9.55
CA VAL A 67 -8.03 -12.63 8.73
C VAL A 67 -7.84 -12.95 7.24
N SER A 68 -6.61 -13.15 6.81
CA SER A 68 -6.25 -13.42 5.41
C SER A 68 -6.79 -14.74 4.89
N GLU A 69 -7.12 -15.72 5.76
CA GLU A 69 -7.74 -17.00 5.36
C GLU A 69 -9.07 -16.82 4.62
N SER A 70 -9.80 -15.74 4.92
CA SER A 70 -11.09 -15.41 4.28
C SER A 70 -10.97 -14.47 3.08
N LEU A 71 -9.78 -13.94 2.80
CA LEU A 71 -9.54 -12.98 1.74
C LEU A 71 -9.03 -13.69 0.47
N PRO A 72 -9.84 -13.83 -0.59
CA PRO A 72 -9.37 -14.37 -1.86
C PRO A 72 -8.50 -13.35 -2.62
N PRO A 73 -7.65 -13.78 -3.55
CA PRO A 73 -7.04 -12.88 -4.53
C PRO A 73 -8.10 -12.13 -5.33
N PHE A 74 -7.85 -10.84 -5.61
CA PHE A 74 -8.77 -10.01 -6.39
C PHE A 74 -8.02 -9.01 -7.27
N THR A 75 -8.69 -8.56 -8.34
CA THR A 75 -8.15 -7.57 -9.25
C THR A 75 -8.23 -6.18 -8.65
N VAL A 76 -7.15 -5.41 -8.82
CA VAL A 76 -7.09 -3.98 -8.51
C VAL A 76 -6.75 -3.22 -9.78
N THR A 77 -7.55 -2.21 -10.14
CA THR A 77 -7.23 -1.27 -11.22
C THR A 77 -6.95 0.12 -10.68
N LEU A 78 -6.10 0.84 -11.39
CA LEU A 78 -5.72 2.21 -11.04
C LEU A 78 -6.40 3.19 -12.02
N ASP A 79 -7.04 4.20 -11.45
CA ASP A 79 -7.80 5.20 -12.18
C ASP A 79 -6.98 6.50 -12.38
N GLU A 80 -7.52 7.63 -11.97
CA GLU A 80 -6.94 8.94 -12.22
C GLU A 80 -5.95 9.37 -11.14
N VAL A 81 -5.00 10.21 -11.54
CA VAL A 81 -4.11 10.91 -10.61
C VAL A 81 -4.87 12.03 -9.92
N GLN A 82 -4.86 12.02 -8.60
CA GLN A 82 -5.52 12.98 -7.72
C GLN A 82 -4.54 13.54 -6.68
N VAL A 83 -4.97 14.59 -5.97
CA VAL A 83 -4.23 15.18 -4.86
C VAL A 83 -5.16 15.22 -3.65
N PHE A 84 -4.70 14.72 -2.50
CA PHE A 84 -5.47 14.82 -1.27
C PHE A 84 -5.50 16.28 -0.78
N PRO A 85 -6.69 16.85 -0.56
CA PRO A 85 -6.81 18.20 0.00
C PRO A 85 -6.10 18.31 1.35
N GLY A 86 -5.27 19.34 1.50
CA GLY A 86 -4.61 19.67 2.77
C GLY A 86 -3.38 18.85 3.16
N THR A 87 -3.09 17.74 2.47
CA THR A 87 -1.89 16.93 2.73
C THR A 87 -0.85 16.96 1.61
N ASN A 88 -1.22 17.50 0.46
CA ASN A 88 -0.38 17.59 -0.74
C ASN A 88 0.17 16.23 -1.24
N VAL A 89 -0.48 15.13 -0.88
CA VAL A 89 -0.13 13.80 -1.37
C VAL A 89 -0.73 13.61 -2.75
N ILE A 90 0.12 13.31 -3.74
CA ILE A 90 -0.29 12.95 -5.11
C ILE A 90 -0.44 11.43 -5.15
N TYR A 91 -1.57 10.94 -5.67
CA TYR A 91 -1.88 9.52 -5.67
C TYR A 91 -2.68 9.09 -6.89
N LEU A 92 -2.68 7.79 -7.18
CA LEU A 92 -3.62 7.15 -8.10
C LEU A 92 -4.81 6.60 -7.31
N ALA A 93 -6.00 6.95 -7.75
CA ALA A 93 -7.24 6.39 -7.21
C ALA A 93 -7.37 4.91 -7.60
N ILE A 94 -8.10 4.16 -6.77
CA ILE A 94 -8.42 2.75 -7.05
C ILE A 94 -9.80 2.69 -7.71
N GLY A 95 -9.88 1.99 -8.84
CA GLY A 95 -11.12 1.65 -9.53
C GLY A 95 -11.67 0.30 -9.06
N GLU A 96 -11.52 -0.76 -9.87
CA GLU A 96 -11.87 -2.11 -9.44
C GLU A 96 -11.08 -2.53 -8.20
N GLY A 97 -11.67 -3.33 -7.34
CA GLY A 97 -11.07 -3.77 -6.08
C GLY A 97 -11.22 -2.80 -4.92
N ARG A 98 -11.71 -1.57 -5.14
CA ARG A 98 -11.88 -0.57 -4.09
C ARG A 98 -12.76 -1.06 -2.93
N THR A 99 -13.89 -1.69 -3.23
CA THR A 99 -14.79 -2.25 -2.20
C THR A 99 -14.10 -3.35 -1.40
N MET A 100 -13.41 -4.27 -2.07
CA MET A 100 -12.64 -5.33 -1.40
C MET A 100 -11.56 -4.77 -0.48
N LEU A 101 -10.87 -3.71 -0.89
CA LEU A 101 -9.88 -3.04 -0.03
C LEU A 101 -10.51 -2.40 1.19
N LEU A 102 -11.69 -1.77 1.06
CA LEU A 102 -12.42 -1.17 2.18
C LEU A 102 -12.90 -2.23 3.18
N GLU A 103 -13.47 -3.32 2.69
CA GLU A 103 -13.94 -4.45 3.50
C GLU A 103 -12.76 -5.14 4.20
N SER A 104 -11.71 -5.47 3.46
CA SER A 104 -10.49 -6.07 4.03
C SER A 104 -9.86 -5.19 5.09
N HIS A 105 -9.77 -3.86 4.85
CA HIS A 105 -9.29 -2.92 5.85
C HIS A 105 -10.10 -3.00 7.14
N ALA A 106 -11.45 -3.02 7.04
CA ALA A 106 -12.32 -3.14 8.20
C ALA A 106 -12.10 -4.47 8.93
N ASP A 107 -11.93 -5.57 8.20
CA ASP A 107 -11.69 -6.90 8.75
C ASP A 107 -10.33 -7.00 9.47
N PHE A 108 -9.30 -6.30 8.99
CA PHE A 108 -8.01 -6.23 9.67
C PHE A 108 -8.01 -5.29 10.89
N CYS A 109 -8.92 -4.33 10.99
CA CYS A 109 -8.96 -3.33 12.07
C CYS A 109 -9.55 -3.87 13.39
N HIS A 110 -9.17 -5.09 13.82
CA HIS A 110 -9.65 -5.73 15.04
C HIS A 110 -8.50 -6.19 15.96
N GLY A 111 -8.81 -6.41 17.23
CA GLY A 111 -7.89 -7.04 18.20
C GLY A 111 -6.52 -6.35 18.25
N ALA A 112 -5.46 -7.12 18.03
CA ALA A 112 -4.08 -6.66 18.09
C ALA A 112 -3.72 -5.60 17.01
N LEU A 113 -4.46 -5.59 15.89
CA LEU A 113 -4.23 -4.69 14.77
C LEU A 113 -5.11 -3.43 14.82
N ASN A 114 -6.03 -3.36 15.78
CA ASN A 114 -6.93 -2.22 15.91
C ASN A 114 -6.17 -0.97 16.32
N ASN A 115 -6.39 0.11 15.58
CA ASN A 115 -5.88 1.43 15.90
C ASN A 115 -6.89 2.51 15.49
N ARG A 116 -6.86 3.64 16.20
CA ARG A 116 -7.64 4.82 15.83
C ARG A 116 -6.90 5.57 14.73
N GLU A 117 -7.48 5.61 13.55
CA GLU A 117 -6.94 6.36 12.43
C GLU A 117 -7.30 7.85 12.51
N ALA A 118 -6.39 8.71 12.05
CA ALA A 118 -6.61 10.16 12.03
C ALA A 118 -7.61 10.58 10.93
N PHE A 119 -7.69 9.79 9.85
CA PHE A 119 -8.56 10.01 8.70
C PHE A 119 -9.28 8.72 8.33
N PRO A 120 -10.46 8.81 7.69
CA PRO A 120 -11.11 7.64 7.10
C PRO A 120 -10.18 6.96 6.09
N TYR A 121 -10.12 5.63 6.13
CA TYR A 121 -9.32 4.88 5.18
C TYR A 121 -9.78 5.14 3.74
N HIS A 122 -8.83 5.49 2.90
CA HIS A 122 -9.03 5.76 1.47
C HIS A 122 -7.99 4.96 0.68
N PRO A 123 -8.37 3.84 0.03
CA PRO A 123 -7.42 3.03 -0.73
C PRO A 123 -6.87 3.82 -1.92
N HIS A 124 -5.55 3.83 -2.05
CA HIS A 124 -4.84 4.57 -3.09
C HIS A 124 -3.42 4.03 -3.30
N VAL A 125 -2.77 4.47 -4.37
CA VAL A 125 -1.33 4.29 -4.59
C VAL A 125 -0.65 5.66 -4.53
N THR A 126 0.17 5.89 -3.52
CA THR A 126 0.94 7.14 -3.40
C THR A 126 1.97 7.26 -4.51
N LEU A 127 1.96 8.39 -5.22
CA LEU A 127 2.98 8.76 -6.20
C LEU A 127 4.02 9.71 -5.63
N ALA A 128 3.57 10.71 -4.86
CA ALA A 128 4.47 11.66 -4.19
C ALA A 128 3.86 12.14 -2.87
N GLN A 129 4.72 12.39 -1.89
CA GLN A 129 4.38 13.01 -0.61
C GLN A 129 5.56 13.85 -0.12
N GLY A 130 5.31 14.76 0.82
CA GLY A 130 6.36 15.63 1.38
C GLY A 130 6.87 16.69 0.41
N LEU A 131 6.11 17.00 -0.64
CA LEU A 131 6.44 18.08 -1.57
C LEU A 131 6.16 19.44 -0.94
N GLU A 132 7.03 20.41 -1.24
CA GLU A 132 6.74 21.80 -0.94
C GLU A 132 5.48 22.25 -1.69
N PRO A 133 4.61 23.09 -1.08
CA PRO A 133 3.33 23.48 -1.67
C PRO A 133 3.41 24.00 -3.11
N ASP A 134 4.45 24.77 -3.41
CA ASP A 134 4.66 25.39 -4.73
C ASP A 134 4.94 24.37 -5.85
N TYR A 135 5.38 23.17 -5.51
CA TYR A 135 5.67 22.10 -6.49
C TYR A 135 4.56 21.09 -6.66
N VAL A 136 3.51 21.11 -5.82
CA VAL A 136 2.46 20.09 -5.84
C VAL A 136 1.74 20.05 -7.17
N GLU A 137 1.27 21.20 -7.69
CA GLU A 137 0.48 21.23 -8.93
C GLU A 137 1.31 20.83 -10.15
N SER A 138 2.54 21.35 -10.26
CA SER A 138 3.43 20.97 -11.37
C SER A 138 3.81 19.50 -11.35
N SER A 139 4.02 18.92 -10.15
CA SER A 139 4.27 17.49 -9.99
C SER A 139 3.03 16.66 -10.30
N ALA A 140 1.84 17.12 -9.91
CA ALA A 140 0.58 16.45 -10.24
C ALA A 140 0.31 16.48 -11.75
N ASP A 141 0.59 17.57 -12.44
CA ASP A 141 0.46 17.67 -13.89
C ASP A 141 1.43 16.74 -14.61
N LEU A 142 2.68 16.65 -14.14
CA LEU A 142 3.64 15.68 -14.66
C LEU A 142 3.12 14.24 -14.45
N ALA A 143 2.63 13.91 -13.25
CA ALA A 143 2.08 12.60 -12.96
C ALA A 143 0.86 12.28 -13.84
N ARG A 144 -0.07 13.23 -14.02
CA ARG A 144 -1.24 13.09 -14.91
C ARG A 144 -0.82 12.86 -16.37
N HIS A 145 0.19 13.60 -16.85
CA HIS A 145 0.72 13.43 -18.19
C HIS A 145 1.34 12.05 -18.38
N ARG A 146 2.23 11.63 -17.48
CA ARG A 146 2.91 10.33 -17.51
C ARG A 146 1.91 9.18 -17.43
N TRP A 147 0.92 9.27 -16.54
CA TRP A 147 -0.13 8.27 -16.42
C TRP A 147 -1.01 8.18 -17.66
N ARG A 148 -1.41 9.30 -18.23
CA ARG A 148 -2.24 9.33 -19.44
C ARG A 148 -1.53 8.70 -20.64
N THR A 149 -0.21 8.90 -20.77
CA THR A 149 0.62 8.37 -21.85
C THR A 149 1.13 6.96 -21.63
N TYR A 150 0.93 6.40 -20.43
CA TYR A 150 1.26 5.02 -20.12
C TYR A 150 0.33 4.06 -20.89
N THR A 151 0.94 3.15 -21.68
CA THR A 151 0.21 2.21 -22.55
C THR A 151 0.17 0.78 -22.01
N GLY A 152 0.85 0.51 -20.90
CA GLY A 152 0.85 -0.80 -20.24
C GLY A 152 -0.43 -1.10 -19.45
N PRO A 153 -0.47 -2.25 -18.76
CA PRO A 153 -1.61 -2.64 -17.94
C PRO A 153 -1.83 -1.65 -16.79
N ARG A 154 -3.09 -1.27 -16.54
CA ARG A 154 -3.48 -0.38 -15.45
C ARG A 154 -4.10 -1.12 -14.27
N GLY A 155 -3.94 -2.41 -14.22
CA GLY A 155 -4.43 -3.27 -13.14
C GLY A 155 -3.48 -4.43 -12.89
N PHE A 156 -3.67 -5.07 -11.75
CA PHE A 156 -2.91 -6.23 -11.31
C PHE A 156 -3.76 -7.12 -10.41
N LEU A 157 -3.35 -8.37 -10.27
CA LEU A 157 -3.93 -9.28 -9.29
C LEU A 157 -3.25 -9.05 -7.94
N MET A 158 -4.02 -8.63 -6.96
CA MET A 158 -3.60 -8.59 -5.57
C MET A 158 -3.73 -9.98 -4.98
N ASN A 159 -2.62 -10.67 -4.83
CA ASN A 159 -2.56 -12.08 -4.42
C ASN A 159 -1.58 -12.34 -3.27
N ASP A 160 -0.95 -11.31 -2.73
CA ASP A 160 -0.07 -11.43 -1.57
C ASP A 160 -0.20 -10.22 -0.64
N LEU A 161 0.22 -10.38 0.59
CA LEU A 161 0.29 -9.33 1.61
C LEU A 161 1.68 -9.35 2.24
N VAL A 162 2.23 -8.16 2.46
CA VAL A 162 3.52 -7.98 3.13
C VAL A 162 3.31 -7.15 4.39
N PHE A 163 3.73 -7.71 5.53
CA PHE A 163 3.74 -7.02 6.81
C PHE A 163 5.08 -6.31 6.96
N VAL A 164 5.04 -4.99 7.10
CA VAL A 164 6.23 -4.15 7.09
C VAL A 164 6.34 -3.33 8.37
N GLN A 165 7.59 -3.02 8.77
CA GLN A 165 7.91 -2.19 9.92
C GLN A 165 8.77 -1.01 9.51
N ASN A 166 8.45 0.18 10.01
CA ASN A 166 9.23 1.38 9.78
C ASN A 166 10.46 1.45 10.71
N THR A 167 11.45 2.22 10.30
CA THR A 167 12.66 2.50 11.06
C THR A 167 12.75 3.98 11.44
N SER A 168 13.70 4.32 12.29
CA SER A 168 13.98 5.71 12.69
C SER A 168 14.46 6.63 11.56
N THR A 169 14.79 6.07 10.41
CA THR A 169 15.21 6.79 9.18
C THR A 169 14.15 6.75 8.08
N ASP A 170 12.91 6.36 8.44
CA ASP A 170 11.78 6.21 7.52
C ASP A 170 12.00 5.18 6.39
N ASP A 171 12.86 4.20 6.64
CA ASP A 171 13.01 3.02 5.79
C ASP A 171 12.04 1.93 6.25
N TRP A 172 11.48 1.18 5.32
CA TRP A 172 10.53 0.11 5.60
C TRP A 172 11.15 -1.26 5.42
N LEU A 173 11.02 -2.10 6.44
CA LEU A 173 11.52 -3.49 6.49
C LEU A 173 10.38 -4.45 6.22
N ASP A 174 10.54 -5.33 5.26
CA ASP A 174 9.64 -6.47 5.06
C ASP A 174 9.91 -7.48 6.19
N LEU A 175 8.91 -7.72 7.03
CA LEU A 175 9.01 -8.68 8.14
C LEU A 175 8.52 -10.06 7.70
N GLU A 176 7.31 -10.11 7.14
CA GLU A 176 6.62 -11.35 6.80
C GLU A 176 5.80 -11.14 5.51
N GLN A 177 5.58 -12.22 4.77
CA GLN A 177 4.76 -12.22 3.56
C GLN A 177 3.87 -13.46 3.53
N LEU A 178 2.65 -13.33 3.04
CA LEU A 178 1.75 -14.44 2.75
C LEU A 178 1.11 -14.32 1.38
N GLN A 179 0.75 -15.48 0.81
CA GLN A 179 -0.05 -15.55 -0.42
C GLN A 179 -1.51 -15.71 -0.05
N LEU A 180 -2.39 -14.95 -0.71
CA LEU A 180 -3.83 -15.11 -0.60
C LEU A 180 -4.25 -16.40 -1.33
N SER A 181 -5.21 -17.14 -0.78
CA SER A 181 -5.63 -18.43 -1.30
C SER A 181 -7.03 -18.39 -1.91
N THR A 182 -7.19 -19.03 -3.04
CA THR A 182 -8.52 -19.22 -3.69
C THR A 182 -9.44 -20.19 -2.91
N THR A 183 -8.94 -20.85 -1.87
CA THR A 183 -9.69 -21.90 -1.14
C THR A 183 -10.76 -21.32 -0.20
N ALA A 184 -10.82 -20.01 0.02
CA ALA A 184 -11.75 -19.34 0.94
C ALA A 184 -13.22 -19.35 0.50
N ALA A 185 -13.53 -19.59 -0.78
CA ALA A 185 -14.88 -19.42 -1.33
C ALA A 185 -15.84 -20.59 -1.08
N THR A 186 -15.41 -21.73 -0.50
CA THR A 186 -16.23 -22.94 -0.39
C THR A 186 -16.93 -23.15 0.98
N ALA A 187 -16.69 -22.28 1.96
CA ALA A 187 -17.17 -22.48 3.34
C ALA A 187 -18.52 -21.80 3.68
N VAL A 188 -19.17 -21.08 2.75
CA VAL A 188 -20.38 -20.26 3.06
C VAL A 188 -21.68 -20.87 2.52
N LEU A 189 -21.69 -22.11 2.05
CA LEU A 189 -22.93 -22.83 1.64
C LEU A 189 -23.09 -24.14 2.42
N ARG A 190 -23.37 -24.03 3.73
CA ARG A 190 -24.04 -25.09 4.49
C ARG A 190 -24.89 -24.51 5.60
#